data_49e2db4162f4c8ba5f004937432a8108
#
_entry.id   49e2db4162f4c8ba5f004937432a8108
#
_cell.length_a   1.000
_cell.length_b   1.000
_cell.length_c   1.000
_cell.angle_alpha   90.00
_cell.angle_beta   90.00
_cell.angle_gamma   90.00
#
_symmetry.space_group_name_H-M   'P 1'
#
loop_
_entity.id
_entity.type
_entity.pdbx_description
1 polymer ?
#
loop_
_entity_poly.entity_id
_entity_poly.type
_entity_poly.pdbx_seq_one_letter_code
_entity_poly.pdbx_strand_id
1 'polypeptide(L)'
;YALNTIKKDTIYNNNHRIGIVSSVASINSFGVYELSLTIKADSLNYRWSISHAGTGRIDSWNFDYVTTNLPSATVYPKINLYKIADTMQTIVSGFQCSDEVIAVGNYIDRTKYIDFNNNPQTTTGSGVAGQLHESSSRGPSRDNRVKPDITATGANIMAATPLSLLATYIANSSIVVAQGGFHRTAGGTSASSPVVAGLAALYFQKNPTATNQQLKQAILNCAYQDNFTGSTLPNAKWGYGKLDGFATLMCGVVPDNVQI
;
A
#
# COMPACT_ATOMS: atom_id res chain seq x y z
N TYR A 1 1.75 30.05 12.07
CA TYR A 1 2.40 29.86 10.77
C TYR A 1 1.57 30.53 9.68
N ALA A 2 2.23 31.27 8.79
CA ALA A 2 1.55 31.74 7.58
C ALA A 2 1.26 30.49 6.70
N LEU A 3 0.01 30.38 6.26
CA LEU A 3 -0.40 29.24 5.43
C LEU A 3 0.27 29.32 4.05
N ASN A 4 0.61 28.16 3.51
CA ASN A 4 1.18 27.99 2.17
C ASN A 4 2.51 28.73 1.94
N THR A 5 3.22 29.05 3.02
CA THR A 5 4.51 29.72 2.96
C THR A 5 5.59 28.77 3.48
N ILE A 6 6.66 28.62 2.70
CA ILE A 6 7.80 27.82 3.12
C ILE A 6 8.61 28.62 4.14
N LYS A 7 8.75 28.07 5.34
CA LYS A 7 9.67 28.56 6.35
C LYS A 7 10.90 27.64 6.38
N LYS A 8 12.08 28.24 6.44
CA LYS A 8 13.35 27.50 6.56
C LYS A 8 14.10 27.99 7.78
N ASP A 9 14.43 27.06 8.66
CA ASP A 9 15.23 27.29 9.85
C ASP A 9 16.53 26.50 9.78
N THR A 10 17.65 27.15 10.03
CA THR A 10 18.95 26.51 10.13
C THR A 10 19.25 26.18 11.57
N ILE A 11 19.58 24.93 11.84
CA ILE A 11 19.79 24.43 13.19
C ILE A 11 21.29 24.30 13.44
N TYR A 12 21.72 24.79 14.57
CA TYR A 12 23.11 24.79 15.01
C TYR A 12 23.25 24.06 16.35
N ASN A 13 24.40 23.42 16.54
CA ASN A 13 24.89 22.93 17.82
C ASN A 13 26.32 23.44 18.02
N ASN A 14 26.57 24.22 19.08
CA ASN A 14 27.86 24.85 19.36
C ASN A 14 28.49 25.55 18.14
N ASN A 15 27.72 26.40 17.46
CA ASN A 15 28.11 27.12 16.24
C ASN A 15 28.35 26.27 14.99
N HIS A 16 28.18 24.94 15.05
CA HIS A 16 28.23 24.07 13.89
C HIS A 16 26.81 23.83 13.36
N ARG A 17 26.59 24.09 12.07
CA ARG A 17 25.32 23.76 11.43
C ARG A 17 25.16 22.24 11.42
N ILE A 18 24.02 21.78 11.91
CA ILE A 18 23.68 20.36 11.98
C ILE A 18 22.55 19.97 11.01
N GLY A 19 21.88 20.97 10.44
CA GLY A 19 20.89 20.73 9.41
C GLY A 19 19.96 21.93 9.16
N ILE A 20 19.06 21.72 8.23
CA ILE A 20 18.01 22.68 7.85
C ILE A 20 16.66 22.00 8.04
N VAL A 21 15.73 22.69 8.66
CA VAL A 21 14.33 22.30 8.76
C VAL A 21 13.52 23.21 7.87
N SER A 22 12.81 22.63 6.91
CA SER A 22 11.83 23.35 6.08
C SER A 22 10.43 22.94 6.51
N SER A 23 9.54 23.90 6.66
CA SER A 23 8.15 23.65 7.04
C SER A 23 7.17 24.42 6.16
N VAL A 24 6.03 23.79 5.89
CA VAL A 24 4.88 24.40 5.21
C VAL A 24 3.63 24.02 5.98
N ALA A 25 2.87 25.02 6.41
CA ALA A 25 1.55 24.82 7.00
C ALA A 25 0.47 25.06 5.93
N SER A 26 -0.52 24.20 5.88
CA SER A 26 -1.67 24.29 4.96
C SER A 26 -2.96 23.89 5.67
N ILE A 27 -4.08 24.17 5.04
CA ILE A 27 -5.38 23.63 5.41
C ILE A 27 -5.86 22.84 4.20
N ASN A 28 -6.17 21.57 4.40
CA ASN A 28 -6.69 20.73 3.32
C ASN A 28 -8.17 21.01 3.03
N SER A 29 -8.71 20.36 2.00
CA SER A 29 -10.11 20.52 1.58
C SER A 29 -11.16 20.15 2.65
N PHE A 30 -10.75 19.46 3.70
CA PHE A 30 -11.60 19.09 4.83
C PHE A 30 -11.47 20.04 6.04
N GLY A 31 -10.76 21.15 5.89
CA GLY A 31 -10.54 22.11 6.97
C GLY A 31 -9.54 21.65 8.04
N VAL A 32 -8.77 20.59 7.76
CA VAL A 32 -7.76 20.06 8.68
C VAL A 32 -6.43 20.76 8.46
N TYR A 33 -5.81 21.21 9.54
CA TYR A 33 -4.45 21.74 9.49
C TYR A 33 -3.44 20.64 9.22
N GLU A 34 -2.57 20.89 8.26
CA GLU A 34 -1.45 20.03 7.89
C GLU A 34 -0.14 20.79 8.04
N LEU A 35 0.86 20.15 8.62
CA LEU A 35 2.21 20.68 8.72
C LEU A 35 3.17 19.69 8.07
N SER A 36 3.71 20.05 6.92
CA SER A 36 4.78 19.31 6.27
C SER A 36 6.12 19.78 6.80
N LEU A 37 6.94 18.83 7.27
CA LEU A 37 8.29 19.08 7.78
C LEU A 37 9.29 18.28 6.94
N THR A 38 10.34 18.95 6.48
CA THR A 38 11.48 18.30 5.84
C THR A 38 12.73 18.64 6.61
N ILE A 39 13.44 17.63 7.08
CA ILE A 39 14.70 17.77 7.80
C ILE A 39 15.83 17.31 6.88
N LYS A 40 16.71 18.23 6.51
CA LYS A 40 17.96 17.92 5.81
C LYS A 40 19.08 17.95 6.83
N ALA A 41 19.47 16.78 7.34
CA ALA A 41 20.57 16.64 8.27
C ALA A 41 21.92 16.76 7.57
N ASP A 42 22.85 17.49 8.17
CA ASP A 42 24.24 17.60 7.68
C ASP A 42 25.13 16.45 8.20
N SER A 43 24.65 15.71 9.20
CA SER A 43 25.39 14.60 9.83
C SER A 43 24.45 13.54 10.36
N LEU A 44 24.91 12.29 10.33
CA LEU A 44 24.21 11.14 10.92
C LEU A 44 24.42 11.04 12.46
N ASN A 45 25.25 11.91 13.04
CA ASN A 45 25.57 11.87 14.46
C ASN A 45 24.49 12.50 15.35
N TYR A 46 23.48 13.11 14.76
CA TYR A 46 22.39 13.75 15.48
C TYR A 46 21.10 12.95 15.34
N ARG A 47 20.32 12.95 16.41
CA ARG A 47 18.95 12.46 16.41
C ARG A 47 18.00 13.66 16.40
N TRP A 48 17.00 13.58 15.56
CA TRP A 48 15.99 14.62 15.42
C TRP A 48 14.74 14.19 16.16
N SER A 49 14.16 15.09 16.93
CA SER A 49 12.86 14.90 17.57
C SER A 49 11.93 16.02 17.21
N ILE A 50 10.69 15.68 17.00
CA ILE A 50 9.60 16.62 16.79
C ILE A 50 8.70 16.52 18.01
N SER A 51 8.52 17.63 18.72
CA SER A 51 7.59 17.71 19.84
C SER A 51 6.48 18.68 19.49
N HIS A 52 5.31 18.39 20.00
CA HIS A 52 4.14 19.25 19.87
C HIS A 52 3.49 19.44 21.22
N ALA A 53 2.86 20.59 21.43
CA ALA A 53 2.09 20.92 22.62
C ALA A 53 0.78 21.58 22.18
N GLY A 54 -0.30 21.29 22.91
CA GLY A 54 -1.63 21.82 22.63
C GLY A 54 -2.73 20.87 23.04
N THR A 55 -3.97 21.25 22.76
CA THR A 55 -5.16 20.41 22.93
C THR A 55 -5.64 19.93 21.59
N GLY A 56 -6.08 18.67 21.51
CA GLY A 56 -6.61 18.07 20.30
C GLY A 56 -5.86 16.80 19.88
N ARG A 57 -6.26 16.25 18.72
CA ARG A 57 -5.64 15.06 18.13
C ARG A 57 -4.60 15.49 17.10
N ILE A 58 -3.40 14.97 17.21
CA ILE A 58 -2.33 15.10 16.24
C ILE A 58 -1.98 13.71 15.74
N ASP A 59 -1.96 13.53 14.42
CA ASP A 59 -1.49 12.35 13.76
C ASP A 59 -0.27 12.74 12.92
N SER A 60 0.77 11.93 12.92
CA SER A 60 1.99 12.19 12.15
C SER A 60 2.35 10.98 11.30
N TRP A 61 2.75 11.25 10.06
CA TRP A 61 3.25 10.24 9.12
C TRP A 61 4.65 10.62 8.66
N ASN A 62 5.46 9.62 8.43
CA ASN A 62 6.76 9.78 7.84
C ASN A 62 6.73 9.18 6.43
N PHE A 63 7.20 9.93 5.43
CA PHE A 63 7.27 9.50 4.03
C PHE A 63 8.60 8.81 3.70
N ASP A 64 9.61 8.99 4.55
CA ASP A 64 10.91 8.38 4.36
C ASP A 64 10.98 7.01 5.06
N TYR A 65 11.88 6.15 4.57
CA TYR A 65 12.19 4.90 5.24
C TYR A 65 12.75 5.20 6.64
N VAL A 66 12.00 4.76 7.65
CA VAL A 66 12.42 4.89 9.05
C VAL A 66 13.10 3.58 9.44
N THR A 67 14.25 3.68 10.09
CA THR A 67 14.84 2.51 10.72
C THR A 67 13.87 1.96 11.77
N THR A 68 13.59 0.68 11.70
CA THR A 68 12.68 -0.01 12.63
C THR A 68 13.28 -0.19 14.03
N ASN A 69 14.56 0.14 14.20
CA ASN A 69 15.31 -0.06 15.45
C ASN A 69 15.68 1.27 16.09
N LEU A 70 15.22 1.48 17.31
CA LEU A 70 15.73 2.57 18.14
C LEU A 70 17.07 2.18 18.76
N PRO A 71 18.01 3.12 18.95
CA PRO A 71 19.25 2.84 19.65
C PRO A 71 18.97 2.46 21.12
N SER A 72 19.96 1.83 21.75
CA SER A 72 19.89 1.45 23.16
C SER A 72 19.75 2.68 24.07
N ALA A 73 18.95 2.59 25.11
CA ALA A 73 18.83 3.60 26.16
C ALA A 73 20.16 3.83 26.92
N THR A 74 21.06 2.86 26.90
CA THR A 74 22.42 3.02 27.45
C THR A 74 23.23 4.08 26.69
N VAL A 75 23.05 4.14 25.37
CA VAL A 75 23.73 5.12 24.50
C VAL A 75 22.95 6.44 24.42
N TYR A 76 21.64 6.36 24.41
CA TYR A 76 20.72 7.50 24.32
C TYR A 76 19.65 7.42 25.40
N PRO A 77 19.87 7.90 26.63
CA PRO A 77 18.93 7.73 27.73
C PRO A 77 17.51 8.28 27.48
N LYS A 78 17.40 9.32 26.64
CA LYS A 78 16.09 9.90 26.28
C LYS A 78 15.34 9.13 25.20
N ILE A 79 15.89 8.01 24.69
CA ILE A 79 15.26 7.24 23.61
C ILE A 79 13.88 6.66 24.02
N ASN A 80 13.64 6.49 25.30
CA ASN A 80 12.35 6.05 25.85
C ASN A 80 11.20 7.05 25.57
N LEU A 81 11.52 8.28 25.18
CA LEU A 81 10.55 9.29 24.75
C LEU A 81 10.17 9.15 23.27
N TYR A 82 10.90 8.36 22.52
CA TYR A 82 10.68 8.14 21.09
C TYR A 82 9.78 6.93 20.87
N LYS A 83 8.95 7.00 19.86
CA LYS A 83 8.16 5.87 19.37
C LYS A 83 8.59 5.51 17.96
N ILE A 84 8.66 4.22 17.68
CA ILE A 84 8.78 3.71 16.32
C ILE A 84 7.45 3.98 15.62
N ALA A 85 7.50 4.34 14.34
CA ALA A 85 6.30 4.49 13.51
C ALA A 85 5.53 3.16 13.47
N ASP A 86 4.22 3.22 13.67
CA ASP A 86 3.36 2.06 13.55
C ASP A 86 3.03 1.83 12.07
N THR A 87 3.69 0.83 11.48
CA THR A 87 3.46 0.43 10.08
C THR A 87 2.26 -0.50 9.91
N MET A 88 1.52 -0.77 11.00
CA MET A 88 0.45 -1.75 11.00
C MET A 88 -0.95 -1.14 10.91
N GLN A 89 -1.06 0.18 10.92
CA GLN A 89 -2.35 0.88 10.86
C GLN A 89 -2.23 2.27 10.23
N THR A 90 -3.34 2.73 9.64
CA THR A 90 -3.55 4.10 9.13
C THR A 90 -2.44 4.56 8.16
N ILE A 91 -1.98 3.64 7.30
CA ILE A 91 -0.97 3.89 6.27
C ILE A 91 -1.53 3.84 4.84
N VAL A 92 -2.84 3.74 4.70
CA VAL A 92 -3.50 3.89 3.39
C VAL A 92 -3.36 5.34 2.93
N SER A 93 -2.95 5.53 1.68
CA SER A 93 -2.78 6.87 1.10
C SER A 93 -4.08 7.69 1.16
N GLY A 94 -3.97 8.98 1.50
CA GLY A 94 -5.10 9.89 1.57
C GLY A 94 -5.92 9.96 0.28
N PHE A 95 -5.27 9.83 -0.89
CA PHE A 95 -5.97 9.78 -2.19
C PHE A 95 -6.92 8.59 -2.32
N GLN A 96 -6.65 7.49 -1.61
CA GLN A 96 -7.46 6.28 -1.63
C GLN A 96 -8.55 6.26 -0.55
N CYS A 97 -8.59 7.29 0.30
CA CYS A 97 -9.58 7.39 1.37
C CYS A 97 -10.95 7.92 0.92
N SER A 98 -11.08 8.37 -0.34
CA SER A 98 -12.39 8.73 -0.90
C SER A 98 -13.32 7.52 -1.00
N ASP A 99 -14.62 7.73 -0.80
CA ASP A 99 -15.63 6.68 -0.96
C ASP A 99 -15.87 6.33 -2.43
N GLU A 100 -15.55 7.25 -3.35
CA GLU A 100 -15.65 7.05 -4.80
C GLU A 100 -14.53 6.17 -5.37
N VAL A 101 -13.46 5.92 -4.59
CA VAL A 101 -12.32 5.13 -5.00
C VAL A 101 -12.39 3.73 -4.39
N ILE A 102 -11.99 2.73 -5.17
CA ILE A 102 -11.77 1.37 -4.68
C ILE A 102 -10.29 1.25 -4.28
N ALA A 103 -10.01 1.30 -2.99
CA ALA A 103 -8.67 1.11 -2.46
C ALA A 103 -8.33 -0.38 -2.40
N VAL A 104 -7.20 -0.77 -3.00
CA VAL A 104 -6.83 -2.17 -3.18
C VAL A 104 -5.56 -2.50 -2.38
N GLY A 105 -5.68 -3.46 -1.47
CA GLY A 105 -4.54 -4.11 -0.83
C GLY A 105 -3.97 -5.25 -1.68
N ASN A 106 -2.85 -5.86 -1.26
CA ASN A 106 -2.26 -6.97 -1.99
C ASN A 106 -1.94 -8.18 -1.12
N TYR A 107 -2.08 -9.35 -1.73
CA TYR A 107 -1.65 -10.60 -1.15
C TYR A 107 -0.76 -11.38 -2.13
N ILE A 108 -0.07 -12.40 -1.59
CA ILE A 108 0.89 -13.21 -2.33
C ILE A 108 0.13 -14.16 -3.26
N ASP A 109 0.41 -14.05 -4.56
CA ASP A 109 -0.17 -14.95 -5.57
C ASP A 109 0.51 -16.31 -5.55
N ARG A 110 1.83 -16.31 -5.63
CA ARG A 110 2.64 -17.53 -5.73
C ARG A 110 3.99 -17.36 -5.04
N THR A 111 4.59 -18.49 -4.73
CA THR A 111 5.95 -18.52 -4.17
C THR A 111 6.93 -19.27 -5.04
N LYS A 112 6.46 -19.87 -6.15
CA LYS A 112 7.30 -20.66 -7.08
C LYS A 112 6.95 -20.35 -8.52
N TYR A 113 7.95 -20.40 -9.39
CA TYR A 113 7.80 -20.31 -10.85
C TYR A 113 9.04 -20.91 -11.55
N ILE A 114 8.96 -21.07 -12.85
CA ILE A 114 10.10 -21.45 -13.70
C ILE A 114 10.60 -20.20 -14.40
N ASP A 115 11.89 -19.93 -14.33
CA ASP A 115 12.52 -18.78 -14.97
C ASP A 115 12.78 -19.01 -16.47
N PHE A 116 13.29 -17.97 -17.13
CA PHE A 116 13.61 -18.00 -18.56
C PHE A 116 14.59 -19.12 -18.95
N ASN A 117 15.50 -19.48 -18.06
CA ASN A 117 16.51 -20.53 -18.28
C ASN A 117 16.03 -21.94 -17.86
N ASN A 118 14.73 -22.11 -17.61
CA ASN A 118 14.10 -23.34 -17.14
C ASN A 118 14.53 -23.78 -15.73
N ASN A 119 15.01 -22.87 -14.90
CA ASN A 119 15.33 -23.16 -13.51
C ASN A 119 14.14 -22.88 -12.61
N PRO A 120 13.86 -23.77 -11.62
CA PRO A 120 12.84 -23.50 -10.62
C PRO A 120 13.30 -22.37 -9.68
N GLN A 121 12.48 -21.36 -9.55
CA GLN A 121 12.69 -20.23 -8.65
C GLN A 121 11.70 -20.28 -7.48
N THR A 122 12.18 -19.89 -6.31
CA THR A 122 11.36 -19.74 -5.12
C THR A 122 11.56 -18.33 -4.57
N THR A 123 10.46 -17.60 -4.35
CA THR A 123 10.50 -16.27 -3.71
C THR A 123 10.67 -16.48 -2.20
N THR A 124 11.87 -16.26 -1.70
CA THR A 124 12.18 -16.38 -0.27
C THR A 124 11.82 -15.09 0.47
N GLY A 125 11.33 -15.22 1.72
CA GLY A 125 11.04 -14.07 2.59
C GLY A 125 9.71 -13.39 2.36
N SER A 126 8.91 -13.80 1.36
CA SER A 126 7.63 -13.14 1.05
C SER A 126 6.43 -13.72 1.80
N GLY A 127 6.57 -14.81 2.53
CA GLY A 127 5.46 -15.57 3.13
C GLY A 127 4.95 -16.69 2.22
N VAL A 128 3.69 -17.07 2.39
CA VAL A 128 3.03 -18.15 1.63
C VAL A 128 1.94 -17.61 0.70
N ALA A 129 1.64 -18.34 -0.36
CA ALA A 129 0.57 -17.99 -1.29
C ALA A 129 -0.76 -17.83 -0.54
N GLY A 130 -1.50 -16.77 -0.85
CA GLY A 130 -2.74 -16.39 -0.17
C GLY A 130 -2.56 -15.47 1.04
N GLN A 131 -1.38 -15.35 1.61
CA GLN A 131 -1.09 -14.48 2.75
C GLN A 131 -1.03 -13.01 2.34
N LEU A 132 -1.48 -12.10 3.22
CA LEU A 132 -1.32 -10.66 3.03
C LEU A 132 0.16 -10.31 2.94
N HIS A 133 0.54 -9.59 1.90
CA HIS A 133 1.93 -9.16 1.73
C HIS A 133 2.22 -7.94 2.62
N GLU A 134 3.45 -7.82 3.10
CA GLU A 134 3.88 -6.72 3.98
C GLU A 134 3.74 -5.33 3.35
N SER A 135 3.86 -5.23 2.01
CA SER A 135 3.68 -3.99 1.27
C SER A 135 2.21 -3.56 1.11
N SER A 136 1.26 -4.35 1.60
CA SER A 136 -0.15 -3.96 1.60
C SER A 136 -0.39 -2.93 2.70
N SER A 137 -0.67 -1.70 2.30
CA SER A 137 -1.01 -0.62 3.24
C SER A 137 -2.28 -0.95 4.01
N ARG A 138 -2.23 -0.77 5.32
CA ARG A 138 -3.31 -1.10 6.23
C ARG A 138 -4.03 0.15 6.71
N GLY A 139 -5.35 0.04 6.81
CA GLY A 139 -6.19 1.04 7.43
C GLY A 139 -6.22 0.96 8.97
N PRO A 140 -7.26 1.52 9.56
CA PRO A 140 -8.33 2.27 8.93
C PRO A 140 -7.85 3.61 8.35
N SER A 141 -8.73 4.34 7.66
CA SER A 141 -8.48 5.74 7.36
C SER A 141 -8.44 6.57 8.66
N ARG A 142 -7.94 7.81 8.59
CA ARG A 142 -7.83 8.68 9.77
C ARG A 142 -9.17 8.91 10.48
N ASP A 143 -10.26 8.87 9.75
CA ASP A 143 -11.64 9.00 10.22
C ASP A 143 -12.31 7.64 10.54
N ASN A 144 -11.51 6.59 10.70
CA ASN A 144 -11.90 5.23 11.09
C ASN A 144 -12.76 4.46 10.07
N ARG A 145 -12.82 4.88 8.81
CA ARG A 145 -13.43 4.05 7.76
C ARG A 145 -12.53 2.87 7.43
N VAL A 146 -13.15 1.75 7.06
CA VAL A 146 -12.41 0.57 6.63
C VAL A 146 -11.73 0.84 5.29
N LYS A 147 -10.41 0.66 5.28
CA LYS A 147 -9.54 0.66 4.10
C LYS A 147 -8.43 -0.39 4.32
N PRO A 148 -7.93 -1.05 3.27
CA PRO A 148 -8.41 -0.99 1.88
C PRO A 148 -9.87 -1.45 1.76
N ASP A 149 -10.52 -1.21 0.60
CA ASP A 149 -11.86 -1.73 0.35
C ASP A 149 -11.82 -3.24 0.06
N ILE A 150 -10.82 -3.69 -0.71
CA ILE A 150 -10.66 -5.07 -1.17
C ILE A 150 -9.18 -5.43 -1.27
N THR A 151 -8.82 -6.69 -1.29
CA THR A 151 -7.47 -7.15 -1.62
C THR A 151 -7.48 -7.99 -2.89
N ALA A 152 -6.42 -7.87 -3.69
CA ALA A 152 -6.23 -8.68 -4.89
C ALA A 152 -4.80 -9.22 -4.94
N THR A 153 -4.54 -10.16 -5.86
CA THR A 153 -3.19 -10.67 -6.09
C THR A 153 -2.27 -9.53 -6.51
N GLY A 154 -1.14 -9.38 -5.84
CA GLY A 154 -0.24 -8.26 -6.10
C GLY A 154 1.19 -8.49 -5.69
N ALA A 155 1.50 -9.62 -5.05
CA ALA A 155 2.88 -9.98 -4.74
C ALA A 155 3.25 -11.27 -5.49
N ASN A 156 4.43 -11.25 -6.09
CA ASN A 156 4.97 -12.36 -6.89
C ASN A 156 4.06 -12.77 -8.07
N ILE A 157 3.39 -11.82 -8.68
CA ILE A 157 2.61 -12.07 -9.89
C ILE A 157 3.51 -12.16 -11.13
N MET A 158 3.01 -12.77 -12.19
CA MET A 158 3.60 -12.75 -13.52
C MET A 158 2.84 -11.77 -14.40
N ALA A 159 3.46 -10.63 -14.68
CA ALA A 159 2.90 -9.61 -15.56
C ALA A 159 3.46 -9.69 -16.96
N ALA A 160 2.67 -9.31 -17.96
CA ALA A 160 3.14 -9.21 -19.34
C ALA A 160 4.36 -8.28 -19.43
N THR A 161 5.33 -8.66 -20.24
CA THR A 161 6.58 -7.91 -20.44
C THR A 161 6.55 -7.23 -21.80
N PRO A 162 6.83 -5.90 -21.87
CA PRO A 162 7.05 -5.24 -23.17
C PRO A 162 8.18 -5.93 -23.93
N LEU A 163 7.90 -6.43 -25.14
CA LEU A 163 8.89 -7.17 -25.93
C LEU A 163 10.15 -6.36 -26.22
N SER A 164 10.02 -5.04 -26.35
CA SER A 164 11.15 -4.13 -26.54
C SER A 164 12.13 -4.09 -25.35
N LEU A 165 11.68 -4.44 -24.14
CA LEU A 165 12.50 -4.47 -22.93
C LEU A 165 12.96 -5.86 -22.54
N LEU A 166 12.45 -6.89 -23.20
CA LEU A 166 12.71 -8.29 -22.83
C LEU A 166 14.20 -8.62 -22.83
N ALA A 167 14.92 -8.25 -23.89
CA ALA A 167 16.36 -8.50 -23.97
C ALA A 167 17.14 -7.84 -22.83
N THR A 168 16.74 -6.62 -22.43
CA THR A 168 17.33 -5.91 -21.29
C THR A 168 17.08 -6.63 -19.97
N TYR A 169 15.86 -7.12 -19.74
CA TYR A 169 15.54 -7.87 -18.52
C TYR A 169 16.30 -9.19 -18.46
N ILE A 170 16.39 -9.92 -19.57
CA ILE A 170 17.16 -11.19 -19.63
C ILE A 170 18.65 -10.94 -19.36
N ALA A 171 19.23 -9.91 -19.96
CA ALA A 171 20.63 -9.57 -19.79
C ALA A 171 20.95 -9.13 -18.35
N ASN A 172 20.08 -8.36 -17.72
CA ASN A 172 20.29 -7.84 -16.35
C ASN A 172 19.96 -8.89 -15.27
N SER A 173 18.91 -9.67 -15.46
CA SER A 173 18.48 -10.69 -14.50
C SER A 173 17.45 -11.64 -15.15
N SER A 174 17.91 -12.70 -15.78
CA SER A 174 17.01 -13.70 -16.40
C SER A 174 16.06 -14.36 -15.40
N ILE A 175 16.40 -14.37 -14.10
CA ILE A 175 15.57 -14.90 -13.01
C ILE A 175 14.21 -14.21 -12.96
N VAL A 176 14.14 -12.90 -13.20
CA VAL A 176 12.86 -12.16 -13.10
C VAL A 176 11.92 -12.42 -14.27
N VAL A 177 12.41 -13.03 -15.35
CA VAL A 177 11.63 -13.38 -16.54
C VAL A 177 11.15 -14.82 -16.41
N ALA A 178 9.86 -15.04 -16.61
CA ALA A 178 9.28 -16.38 -16.58
C ALA A 178 9.62 -17.17 -17.85
N GLN A 179 9.52 -18.48 -17.76
CA GLN A 179 9.65 -19.39 -18.89
C GLN A 179 8.80 -18.91 -20.07
N GLY A 180 9.34 -19.02 -21.28
CA GLY A 180 8.71 -18.53 -22.50
C GLY A 180 9.00 -17.06 -22.83
N GLY A 181 9.51 -16.26 -21.89
CA GLY A 181 10.01 -14.90 -22.16
C GLY A 181 8.94 -13.82 -22.36
N PHE A 182 7.66 -14.08 -22.09
CA PHE A 182 6.59 -13.10 -22.29
C PHE A 182 6.12 -12.43 -21.00
N HIS A 183 6.52 -12.98 -19.85
CA HIS A 183 6.08 -12.52 -18.55
C HIS A 183 7.28 -12.33 -17.61
N ARG A 184 7.16 -11.40 -16.70
CA ARG A 184 8.14 -11.19 -15.63
C ARG A 184 7.46 -11.06 -14.28
N THR A 185 8.25 -11.27 -13.23
CA THR A 185 7.79 -11.00 -11.86
C THR A 185 7.46 -9.52 -11.67
N ALA A 186 6.34 -9.26 -11.03
CA ALA A 186 5.91 -7.93 -10.62
C ALA A 186 5.31 -8.02 -9.21
N GLY A 187 5.20 -6.87 -8.54
CA GLY A 187 4.66 -6.87 -7.18
C GLY A 187 4.20 -5.52 -6.68
N GLY A 188 3.63 -5.56 -5.48
CA GLY A 188 3.04 -4.43 -4.78
C GLY A 188 1.58 -4.20 -5.12
N THR A 189 0.95 -3.26 -4.44
CA THR A 189 -0.41 -2.81 -4.73
C THR A 189 -0.56 -2.22 -6.13
N SER A 190 0.56 -1.75 -6.72
CA SER A 190 0.64 -1.34 -8.13
C SER A 190 0.33 -2.47 -9.12
N ALA A 191 0.44 -3.73 -8.69
CA ALA A 191 0.07 -4.90 -9.46
C ALA A 191 -1.35 -5.40 -9.13
N SER A 192 -1.82 -5.23 -7.90
CA SER A 192 -3.19 -5.58 -7.49
C SER A 192 -4.24 -4.65 -8.09
N SER A 193 -3.95 -3.36 -8.14
CA SER A 193 -4.89 -2.35 -8.65
C SER A 193 -5.31 -2.61 -10.11
N PRO A 194 -4.40 -2.94 -11.06
CA PRO A 194 -4.79 -3.32 -12.41
C PRO A 194 -5.67 -4.57 -12.50
N VAL A 195 -5.53 -5.53 -11.58
CA VAL A 195 -6.41 -6.71 -11.53
C VAL A 195 -7.84 -6.29 -11.27
N VAL A 196 -8.06 -5.39 -10.29
CA VAL A 196 -9.39 -4.84 -10.01
C VAL A 196 -9.89 -3.98 -11.17
N ALA A 197 -9.02 -3.20 -11.80
CA ALA A 197 -9.38 -2.37 -12.96
C ALA A 197 -9.81 -3.24 -14.17
N GLY A 198 -9.10 -4.36 -14.41
CA GLY A 198 -9.48 -5.33 -15.45
C GLY A 198 -10.86 -5.96 -15.17
N LEU A 199 -11.13 -6.33 -13.92
CA LEU A 199 -12.45 -6.80 -13.54
C LEU A 199 -13.53 -5.72 -13.72
N ALA A 200 -13.23 -4.47 -13.38
CA ALA A 200 -14.14 -3.35 -13.60
C ALA A 200 -14.50 -3.19 -15.09
N ALA A 201 -13.54 -3.32 -15.97
CA ALA A 201 -13.78 -3.28 -17.42
C ALA A 201 -14.72 -4.41 -17.88
N LEU A 202 -14.51 -5.64 -17.41
CA LEU A 202 -15.39 -6.78 -17.70
C LEU A 202 -16.79 -6.60 -17.11
N TYR A 203 -16.87 -6.02 -15.92
CA TYR A 203 -18.15 -5.74 -15.27
C TYR A 203 -18.99 -4.73 -16.08
N PHE A 204 -18.36 -3.63 -16.53
CA PHE A 204 -19.04 -2.62 -17.36
C PHE A 204 -19.34 -3.14 -18.77
N GLN A 205 -18.50 -4.02 -19.32
CA GLN A 205 -18.82 -4.69 -20.58
C GLN A 205 -20.10 -5.53 -20.45
N LYS A 206 -20.26 -6.23 -19.34
CA LYS A 206 -21.47 -7.03 -19.06
C LYS A 206 -22.66 -6.16 -18.69
N ASN A 207 -22.44 -5.06 -17.98
CA ASN A 207 -23.46 -4.16 -17.44
C ASN A 207 -23.22 -2.72 -17.91
N PRO A 208 -23.50 -2.38 -19.19
CA PRO A 208 -23.11 -1.08 -19.78
C PRO A 208 -23.73 0.16 -19.12
N THR A 209 -24.81 -0.01 -18.37
CA THR A 209 -25.53 1.08 -17.69
C THR A 209 -25.19 1.14 -16.19
N ALA A 210 -24.33 0.26 -15.70
CA ALA A 210 -23.96 0.23 -14.29
C ALA A 210 -23.17 1.48 -13.90
N THR A 211 -23.37 1.91 -12.66
CA THR A 211 -22.58 2.98 -12.03
C THR A 211 -21.34 2.42 -11.36
N ASN A 212 -20.36 3.31 -11.07
CA ASN A 212 -19.18 2.96 -10.26
C ASN A 212 -19.55 2.44 -8.87
N GLN A 213 -20.62 2.96 -8.28
CA GLN A 213 -21.12 2.50 -6.97
C GLN A 213 -21.66 1.08 -7.04
N GLN A 214 -22.39 0.73 -8.11
CA GLN A 214 -22.88 -0.63 -8.33
C GLN A 214 -21.74 -1.63 -8.54
N LEU A 215 -20.71 -1.25 -9.31
CA LEU A 215 -19.49 -2.04 -9.44
C LEU A 215 -18.83 -2.24 -8.08
N LYS A 216 -18.58 -1.15 -7.34
CA LYS A 216 -17.95 -1.22 -6.02
C LYS A 216 -18.74 -2.15 -5.11
N GLN A 217 -20.04 -2.00 -5.04
CA GLN A 217 -20.90 -2.85 -4.21
C GLN A 217 -20.85 -4.33 -4.63
N ALA A 218 -20.80 -4.63 -5.92
CA ALA A 218 -20.67 -5.99 -6.42
C ALA A 218 -19.33 -6.61 -6.00
N ILE A 219 -18.22 -5.86 -6.10
CA ILE A 219 -16.90 -6.30 -5.65
C ILE A 219 -16.89 -6.60 -4.14
N LEU A 220 -17.45 -5.70 -3.34
CA LEU A 220 -17.45 -5.84 -1.88
C LEU A 220 -18.33 -6.98 -1.39
N ASN A 221 -19.53 -7.12 -1.96
CA ASN A 221 -20.49 -8.15 -1.55
C ASN A 221 -20.09 -9.56 -1.99
N CYS A 222 -19.36 -9.66 -3.10
CA CYS A 222 -18.94 -10.93 -3.68
C CYS A 222 -17.47 -11.26 -3.38
N ALA A 223 -16.83 -10.50 -2.47
CA ALA A 223 -15.50 -10.79 -1.99
C ALA A 223 -15.44 -12.14 -1.27
N TYR A 224 -14.35 -12.88 -1.48
CA TYR A 224 -14.21 -14.17 -0.86
C TYR A 224 -13.37 -14.11 0.42
N GLN A 225 -13.66 -15.02 1.32
CA GLN A 225 -13.03 -15.17 2.63
C GLN A 225 -12.34 -16.53 2.74
N ASP A 226 -11.17 -16.56 3.37
CA ASP A 226 -10.42 -17.77 3.64
C ASP A 226 -9.74 -17.73 5.02
N ASN A 227 -8.89 -18.72 5.30
CA ASN A 227 -8.17 -18.83 6.57
C ASN A 227 -7.19 -17.65 6.81
N PHE A 228 -6.72 -16.95 5.77
CA PHE A 228 -5.82 -15.81 5.92
C PHE A 228 -6.58 -14.53 6.24
N THR A 229 -7.76 -14.35 5.67
CA THR A 229 -8.59 -13.17 5.93
C THR A 229 -9.17 -13.17 7.34
N GLY A 230 -9.33 -14.35 7.90
CA GLY A 230 -10.04 -14.56 9.16
C GLY A 230 -11.56 -14.48 9.01
N SER A 231 -12.27 -14.67 10.12
CA SER A 231 -13.75 -14.73 10.15
C SER A 231 -14.44 -13.37 10.29
N THR A 232 -13.69 -12.31 10.62
CA THR A 232 -14.26 -10.97 10.87
C THR A 232 -13.89 -10.03 9.74
N LEU A 233 -14.84 -9.85 8.82
CA LEU A 233 -14.76 -8.90 7.71
C LEU A 233 -15.97 -7.94 7.76
N PRO A 234 -15.82 -6.67 7.31
CA PRO A 234 -14.59 -6.08 6.81
C PRO A 234 -13.59 -5.73 7.92
N ASN A 235 -12.30 -5.69 7.60
CA ASN A 235 -11.27 -5.27 8.54
C ASN A 235 -10.17 -4.41 7.86
N ALA A 236 -9.35 -3.75 8.66
CA ALA A 236 -8.34 -2.80 8.20
C ALA A 236 -7.15 -3.44 7.43
N LYS A 237 -7.05 -4.75 7.34
CA LYS A 237 -6.00 -5.47 6.60
C LYS A 237 -6.48 -5.95 5.23
N TRP A 238 -7.67 -6.50 5.20
CA TRP A 238 -8.23 -7.19 4.06
C TRP A 238 -9.40 -6.45 3.39
N GLY A 239 -9.88 -5.36 4.01
CA GLY A 239 -11.14 -4.75 3.60
C GLY A 239 -12.29 -5.74 3.73
N TYR A 240 -13.07 -5.88 2.69
CA TYR A 240 -14.17 -6.84 2.62
C TYR A 240 -13.73 -8.28 2.29
N GLY A 241 -12.44 -8.48 2.01
CA GLY A 241 -11.88 -9.80 1.73
C GLY A 241 -10.97 -9.79 0.50
N LYS A 242 -10.90 -10.92 -0.18
CA LYS A 242 -10.16 -11.10 -1.42
C LYS A 242 -11.08 -10.96 -2.62
N LEU A 243 -10.58 -10.36 -3.69
CA LEU A 243 -11.30 -10.21 -4.94
C LEU A 243 -11.69 -11.58 -5.52
N ASP A 244 -12.97 -11.78 -5.76
CA ASP A 244 -13.49 -12.88 -6.58
C ASP A 244 -14.07 -12.29 -7.87
N GLY A 245 -13.30 -12.41 -8.95
CA GLY A 245 -13.70 -11.84 -10.23
C GLY A 245 -14.93 -12.53 -10.82
N PHE A 246 -15.02 -13.85 -10.68
CA PHE A 246 -16.14 -14.62 -11.21
C PHE A 246 -17.42 -14.33 -10.41
N ALA A 247 -17.35 -14.42 -9.08
CA ALA A 247 -18.48 -14.10 -8.23
C ALA A 247 -18.97 -12.66 -8.44
N THR A 248 -18.03 -11.69 -8.58
CA THR A 248 -18.38 -10.29 -8.87
C THR A 248 -19.16 -10.15 -10.19
N LEU A 249 -18.72 -10.82 -11.25
CA LEU A 249 -19.42 -10.78 -12.54
C LEU A 249 -20.77 -11.48 -12.50
N MET A 250 -20.96 -12.44 -11.62
CA MET A 250 -22.21 -13.17 -11.41
C MET A 250 -23.08 -12.55 -10.29
N CYS A 251 -22.60 -11.52 -9.61
CA CYS A 251 -23.29 -10.88 -8.49
C CYS A 251 -24.65 -10.31 -8.94
N GLY A 252 -25.73 -10.76 -8.30
CA GLY A 252 -27.08 -10.37 -8.66
C GLY A 252 -27.70 -11.11 -9.86
N VAL A 253 -26.95 -11.99 -10.50
CA VAL A 253 -27.51 -12.91 -11.51
C VAL A 253 -28.07 -14.13 -10.78
N VAL A 254 -29.38 -14.30 -10.84
CA VAL A 254 -30.01 -15.59 -10.46
C VAL A 254 -29.54 -16.61 -11.49
N PRO A 255 -28.88 -17.70 -11.12
CA PRO A 255 -28.56 -18.74 -12.09
C PRO A 255 -29.87 -19.21 -12.75
N ASP A 256 -29.95 -19.12 -14.07
CA ASP A 256 -31.00 -19.84 -14.79
C ASP A 256 -30.88 -21.30 -14.35
N ASN A 257 -32.04 -21.87 -13.95
CA ASN A 257 -32.08 -23.28 -13.56
C ASN A 257 -31.48 -24.13 -14.67
N VAL A 258 -30.20 -24.51 -14.47
CA VAL A 258 -29.59 -25.52 -15.32
C VAL A 258 -30.28 -26.83 -14.98
N GLN A 259 -31.26 -27.21 -15.80
CA GLN A 259 -31.77 -28.58 -15.80
C GLN A 259 -30.63 -29.46 -16.29
N ILE A 260 -30.10 -30.31 -15.41
CA ILE A 260 -29.15 -31.37 -15.73
C ILE A 260 -29.93 -32.55 -16.26
#